data_f1dcfe07b414625327e2f6cc98520ce9
#
_entry.id   f1dcfe07b414625327e2f6cc98520ce9
#
_cell.length_a   1.000
_cell.length_b   1.000
_cell.length_c   1.000
_cell.angle_alpha   90.00
_cell.angle_beta   90.00
_cell.angle_gamma   90.00
#
_symmetry.space_group_name_H-M   'P 1'
#
loop_
_entity.id
_entity.type
_entity.pdbx_description
1 polymer ?
#
loop_
_entity_poly.entity_id
_entity_poly.type
_entity_poly.pdbx_seq_one_letter_code
_entity_poly.pdbx_strand_id
1 'polypeptide(L)'
;MKTLIVVDCQNDFLLNEGSLNLGHDTKELRDNLANFVKNFDGKIYFTYDNHKEDDCEFANFPKHCVENTQGVMLVDELKAILKDIDFETLAKRSYTGGSILNMANELADNDIREIHVVGVCLHICVHDIVSTIVNHTKNFHEYIPKIVIHRDLVDDFNPEMGEFALKRMQNLYGVEVV
;
A
#
# COMPACT_ATOMS: atom_id res chain seq x y z
N MET A 1 -15.86 12.64 -0.32
CA MET A 1 -14.97 12.02 -1.34
C MET A 1 -14.18 10.91 -0.67
N LYS A 2 -13.89 9.81 -1.38
CA LYS A 2 -13.10 8.68 -0.87
C LYS A 2 -11.72 8.69 -1.52
N THR A 3 -10.77 8.05 -0.85
CA THR A 3 -9.42 7.85 -1.39
C THR A 3 -9.07 6.37 -1.32
N LEU A 4 -8.36 5.88 -2.33
CA LEU A 4 -7.78 4.54 -2.37
C LEU A 4 -6.25 4.66 -2.34
N ILE A 5 -5.62 3.88 -1.48
CA ILE A 5 -4.17 3.70 -1.45
C ILE A 5 -3.88 2.25 -1.85
N VAL A 6 -3.20 2.10 -2.98
CA VAL A 6 -2.72 0.81 -3.51
C VAL A 6 -1.27 0.66 -3.10
N VAL A 7 -1.01 -0.20 -2.13
CA VAL A 7 0.30 -0.30 -1.47
C VAL A 7 1.17 -1.33 -2.18
N ASP A 8 2.27 -0.87 -2.77
CA ASP A 8 3.43 -1.63 -3.22
C ASP A 8 3.12 -2.88 -4.09
N CYS A 9 2.15 -2.75 -4.99
CA CYS A 9 1.76 -3.84 -5.90
C CYS A 9 2.77 -4.00 -7.05
N GLN A 10 4.03 -4.27 -6.71
CA GLN A 10 5.18 -4.35 -7.61
C GLN A 10 5.57 -5.78 -7.94
N ASN A 11 6.33 -5.96 -9.03
CA ASN A 11 6.75 -7.27 -9.52
C ASN A 11 7.54 -8.08 -8.47
N ASP A 12 8.46 -7.42 -7.73
CA ASP A 12 9.28 -8.12 -6.74
C ASP A 12 8.49 -8.67 -5.56
N PHE A 13 7.29 -8.14 -5.29
CA PHE A 13 6.41 -8.65 -4.24
C PHE A 13 5.36 -9.63 -4.76
N LEU A 14 4.79 -9.38 -5.94
CA LEU A 14 3.61 -10.10 -6.42
C LEU A 14 3.85 -11.11 -7.55
N LEU A 15 5.04 -11.20 -8.12
CA LEU A 15 5.36 -12.25 -9.08
C LEU A 15 6.14 -13.38 -8.41
N ASN A 16 5.93 -14.61 -8.86
CA ASN A 16 6.61 -15.78 -8.29
C ASN A 16 8.15 -15.69 -8.40
N GLU A 17 8.64 -15.03 -9.45
CA GLU A 17 10.06 -14.75 -9.68
C GLU A 17 10.58 -13.50 -8.97
N GLY A 18 9.72 -12.74 -8.28
CA GLY A 18 10.07 -11.56 -7.53
C GLY A 18 11.04 -11.86 -6.38
N SER A 19 11.98 -10.96 -6.14
CA SER A 19 13.08 -11.18 -5.19
C SER A 19 12.64 -11.19 -3.72
N LEU A 20 11.48 -10.61 -3.42
CA LEU A 20 10.84 -10.63 -2.09
C LEU A 20 9.36 -10.99 -2.24
N ASN A 21 9.07 -12.04 -3.01
CA ASN A 21 7.70 -12.47 -3.28
C ASN A 21 7.01 -13.05 -2.04
N LEU A 22 5.68 -13.10 -2.09
CA LEU A 22 4.86 -13.56 -0.95
C LEU A 22 4.94 -15.07 -0.68
N GLY A 23 5.65 -15.85 -1.51
CA GLY A 23 5.85 -17.29 -1.32
C GLY A 23 4.69 -18.18 -1.81
N HIS A 24 3.70 -17.59 -2.50
CA HIS A 24 2.56 -18.30 -3.10
C HIS A 24 2.07 -17.59 -4.37
N ASP A 25 1.17 -18.23 -5.12
CA ASP A 25 0.59 -17.64 -6.33
C ASP A 25 -0.37 -16.49 -5.97
N THR A 26 -0.10 -15.32 -6.51
CA THR A 26 -0.88 -14.09 -6.30
C THR A 26 -1.75 -13.72 -7.50
N LYS A 27 -1.92 -14.60 -8.48
CA LYS A 27 -2.64 -14.25 -9.73
C LYS A 27 -4.06 -13.77 -9.47
N GLU A 28 -4.79 -14.45 -8.58
CA GLU A 28 -6.15 -14.08 -8.21
C GLU A 28 -6.17 -12.71 -7.51
N LEU A 29 -5.25 -12.48 -6.56
CA LEU A 29 -5.10 -11.19 -5.89
C LEU A 29 -4.85 -10.06 -6.90
N ARG A 30 -3.92 -10.25 -7.86
CA ARG A 30 -3.57 -9.25 -8.87
C ARG A 30 -4.75 -8.91 -9.79
N ASP A 31 -5.52 -9.93 -10.21
CA ASP A 31 -6.74 -9.73 -11.02
C ASP A 31 -7.82 -8.97 -10.24
N ASN A 32 -8.05 -9.35 -8.99
CA ASN A 32 -9.02 -8.72 -8.11
C ASN A 32 -8.64 -7.27 -7.79
N LEU A 33 -7.35 -7.00 -7.52
CA LEU A 33 -6.81 -5.66 -7.34
C LEU A 33 -7.07 -4.78 -8.57
N ALA A 34 -6.72 -5.26 -9.77
CA ALA A 34 -6.92 -4.50 -10.99
C ALA A 34 -8.41 -4.19 -11.23
N ASN A 35 -9.30 -5.17 -11.01
CA ASN A 35 -10.74 -4.95 -11.14
C ASN A 35 -11.26 -3.95 -10.11
N PHE A 36 -10.84 -4.05 -8.84
CA PHE A 36 -11.25 -3.14 -7.79
C PHE A 36 -10.78 -1.70 -8.05
N VAL A 37 -9.49 -1.54 -8.35
CA VAL A 37 -8.88 -0.23 -8.64
C VAL A 37 -9.54 0.46 -9.82
N LYS A 38 -9.78 -0.28 -10.93
CA LYS A 38 -10.43 0.25 -12.12
C LYS A 38 -11.83 0.81 -11.86
N ASN A 39 -12.57 0.22 -10.93
CA ASN A 39 -13.96 0.58 -10.62
C ASN A 39 -14.08 1.46 -9.36
N PHE A 40 -12.97 1.89 -8.77
CA PHE A 40 -13.02 2.72 -7.58
C PHE A 40 -13.45 4.15 -7.91
N ASP A 41 -14.47 4.63 -7.20
CA ASP A 41 -14.97 6.01 -7.33
C ASP A 41 -14.32 6.91 -6.27
N GLY A 42 -13.18 7.50 -6.60
CA GLY A 42 -12.42 8.36 -5.70
C GLY A 42 -11.01 8.66 -6.20
N LYS A 43 -10.25 9.39 -5.40
CA LYS A 43 -8.84 9.66 -5.68
C LYS A 43 -8.01 8.40 -5.43
N ILE A 44 -7.06 8.10 -6.32
CA ILE A 44 -6.24 6.88 -6.25
C ILE A 44 -4.76 7.28 -6.11
N TYR A 45 -4.09 6.67 -5.12
CA TYR A 45 -2.66 6.75 -4.94
C TYR A 45 -2.04 5.36 -5.05
N PHE A 46 -0.95 5.24 -5.80
CA PHE A 46 -0.09 4.07 -5.78
C PHE A 46 1.17 4.39 -5.00
N THR A 47 1.44 3.65 -3.93
CA THR A 47 2.78 3.67 -3.33
C THR A 47 3.67 2.63 -4.00
N TYR A 48 4.96 2.87 -4.01
CA TYR A 48 5.92 1.89 -4.47
C TYR A 48 7.29 2.10 -3.85
N ASP A 49 7.93 1.01 -3.48
CA ASP A 49 9.31 1.02 -3.07
C ASP A 49 10.21 1.33 -4.27
N ASN A 50 11.22 2.16 -4.05
CA ASN A 50 12.16 2.55 -5.09
C ASN A 50 13.56 2.70 -4.48
N HIS A 51 14.20 1.56 -4.22
CA HIS A 51 15.47 1.47 -3.54
C HIS A 51 16.65 1.74 -4.46
N LYS A 52 17.75 2.24 -3.89
CA LYS A 52 19.04 2.25 -4.57
C LYS A 52 19.70 0.87 -4.44
N GLU A 53 20.68 0.60 -5.31
CA GLU A 53 21.42 -0.67 -5.33
C GLU A 53 22.10 -1.02 -3.99
N ASP A 54 22.47 -0.02 -3.21
CA ASP A 54 23.17 -0.12 -1.93
C ASP A 54 22.32 0.31 -0.73
N ASP A 55 20.99 0.17 -0.83
CA ASP A 55 20.08 0.58 0.23
C ASP A 55 20.35 -0.17 1.54
N CYS A 56 20.32 0.56 2.66
CA CYS A 56 20.55 -0.01 3.98
C CYS A 56 19.51 -1.03 4.43
N GLU A 57 18.31 -1.02 3.84
CA GLU A 57 17.26 -2.00 4.12
C GLU A 57 17.66 -3.42 3.72
N PHE A 58 18.55 -3.56 2.75
CA PHE A 58 19.08 -4.85 2.30
C PHE A 58 20.00 -5.56 3.31
N ALA A 59 20.24 -4.93 4.46
CA ALA A 59 20.82 -5.63 5.61
C ALA A 59 19.83 -6.62 6.26
N ASN A 60 18.52 -6.39 6.10
CA ASN A 60 17.46 -7.18 6.71
C ASN A 60 16.62 -7.97 5.70
N PHE A 61 16.56 -7.53 4.45
CA PHE A 61 15.77 -8.12 3.37
C PHE A 61 16.63 -8.39 2.14
N PRO A 62 16.25 -9.36 1.29
CA PRO A 62 16.82 -9.48 -0.05
C PRO A 62 16.71 -8.16 -0.81
N LYS A 63 17.62 -7.93 -1.76
CA LYS A 63 17.48 -6.77 -2.67
C LYS A 63 16.17 -6.90 -3.45
N HIS A 64 15.35 -5.87 -3.38
CA HIS A 64 14.03 -5.81 -4.03
C HIS A 64 13.73 -4.38 -4.47
N CYS A 65 12.85 -4.23 -5.43
CA CYS A 65 12.38 -2.95 -5.94
C CYS A 65 13.50 -1.92 -6.19
N VAL A 66 14.63 -2.41 -6.72
CA VAL A 66 15.79 -1.55 -7.04
C VAL A 66 15.44 -0.68 -8.25
N GLU A 67 15.77 0.60 -8.17
CA GLU A 67 15.51 1.58 -9.23
C GLU A 67 16.06 1.10 -10.60
N ASN A 68 15.31 1.36 -11.66
CA ASN A 68 15.61 0.96 -13.03
C ASN A 68 15.63 -0.57 -13.29
N THR A 69 15.10 -1.40 -12.41
CA THR A 69 14.90 -2.84 -12.65
C THR A 69 13.45 -3.18 -13.00
N GLN A 70 13.19 -4.42 -13.44
CA GLN A 70 11.81 -4.89 -13.64
C GLN A 70 11.08 -5.11 -12.32
N GLY A 71 11.80 -5.39 -11.24
CA GLY A 71 11.25 -5.62 -9.91
C GLY A 71 10.48 -4.42 -9.34
N VAL A 72 10.95 -3.21 -9.62
CA VAL A 72 10.32 -1.96 -9.15
C VAL A 72 9.00 -1.64 -9.86
N MET A 73 8.73 -2.25 -11.02
CA MET A 73 7.55 -1.94 -11.82
C MET A 73 6.28 -2.52 -11.18
N LEU A 74 5.16 -1.82 -11.33
CA LEU A 74 3.84 -2.39 -11.02
C LEU A 74 3.60 -3.69 -11.81
N VAL A 75 2.80 -4.58 -11.26
CA VAL A 75 2.36 -5.79 -11.97
C VAL A 75 1.55 -5.46 -13.23
N ASP A 76 1.60 -6.32 -14.23
CA ASP A 76 1.02 -6.06 -15.55
C ASP A 76 -0.50 -5.83 -15.51
N GLU A 77 -1.21 -6.51 -14.62
CA GLU A 77 -2.65 -6.36 -14.42
C GLU A 77 -3.02 -4.92 -14.02
N LEU A 78 -2.23 -4.30 -13.14
CA LEU A 78 -2.44 -2.90 -12.75
C LEU A 78 -1.95 -1.94 -13.84
N LYS A 79 -0.81 -2.20 -14.48
CA LYS A 79 -0.34 -1.37 -15.61
C LYS A 79 -1.38 -1.28 -16.74
N ALA A 80 -2.09 -2.37 -17.01
CA ALA A 80 -3.09 -2.41 -18.07
C ALA A 80 -4.25 -1.44 -17.89
N ILE A 81 -4.58 -1.08 -16.66
CA ILE A 81 -5.71 -0.18 -16.32
C ILE A 81 -5.31 1.28 -16.14
N LEU A 82 -4.02 1.61 -16.01
CA LEU A 82 -3.56 2.98 -15.70
C LEU A 82 -4.04 4.02 -16.70
N LYS A 83 -4.24 3.65 -17.97
CA LYS A 83 -4.76 4.56 -19.00
C LYS A 83 -6.25 4.92 -18.84
N ASP A 84 -6.97 4.15 -18.03
CA ASP A 84 -8.43 4.26 -17.85
C ASP A 84 -8.79 4.95 -16.51
N ILE A 85 -7.80 5.30 -15.68
CA ILE A 85 -7.99 5.89 -14.35
C ILE A 85 -7.11 7.12 -14.16
N ASP A 86 -7.55 8.04 -13.28
CA ASP A 86 -6.72 9.13 -12.77
C ASP A 86 -6.07 8.70 -11.44
N PHE A 87 -4.76 8.91 -11.31
CA PHE A 87 -4.01 8.46 -10.15
C PHE A 87 -2.75 9.30 -9.91
N GLU A 88 -2.25 9.23 -8.69
CA GLU A 88 -0.94 9.76 -8.29
C GLU A 88 -0.03 8.64 -7.81
N THR A 89 1.28 8.86 -7.92
CA THR A 89 2.29 7.90 -7.45
C THR A 89 3.13 8.48 -6.32
N LEU A 90 3.39 7.67 -5.31
CA LEU A 90 4.14 8.02 -4.11
C LEU A 90 5.33 7.08 -3.93
N ALA A 91 6.50 7.50 -4.42
CA ALA A 91 7.73 6.74 -4.20
C ALA A 91 8.17 6.83 -2.75
N LYS A 92 8.66 5.72 -2.22
CA LYS A 92 9.23 5.63 -0.87
C LYS A 92 10.48 4.74 -0.86
N ARG A 93 11.29 4.84 0.19
CA ARG A 93 12.48 4.02 0.45
C ARG A 93 12.50 3.51 1.88
N SER A 94 11.31 3.35 2.44
CA SER A 94 11.06 2.82 3.77
C SER A 94 9.60 2.40 3.82
N TYR A 95 9.16 1.73 4.87
CA TYR A 95 7.79 1.23 5.01
C TYR A 95 6.73 2.33 4.94
N THR A 96 7.14 3.57 5.19
CA THR A 96 6.39 4.81 5.02
C THR A 96 7.35 5.89 4.49
N GLY A 97 6.98 7.16 4.51
CA GLY A 97 7.89 8.23 4.08
C GLY A 97 7.24 9.60 4.04
N GLY A 98 8.05 10.60 3.67
CA GLY A 98 7.58 11.99 3.56
C GLY A 98 6.45 12.18 2.55
N SER A 99 6.40 11.37 1.48
CA SER A 99 5.32 11.38 0.51
C SER A 99 3.97 11.00 1.13
N ILE A 100 3.96 10.04 2.07
CA ILE A 100 2.75 9.64 2.80
C ILE A 100 2.27 10.76 3.74
N LEU A 101 3.19 11.45 4.41
CA LEU A 101 2.85 12.61 5.25
C LEU A 101 2.27 13.76 4.42
N ASN A 102 2.84 14.04 3.26
CA ASN A 102 2.32 15.06 2.35
C ASN A 102 0.91 14.71 1.85
N MET A 103 0.70 13.46 1.45
CA MET A 103 -0.63 12.96 1.09
C MET A 103 -1.62 13.09 2.26
N ALA A 104 -1.23 12.72 3.49
CA ALA A 104 -2.09 12.83 4.67
C ALA A 104 -2.52 14.29 4.94
N ASN A 105 -1.61 15.26 4.77
CA ASN A 105 -1.96 16.69 4.83
C ASN A 105 -2.95 17.07 3.73
N GLU A 106 -2.68 16.69 2.49
CA GLU A 106 -3.57 16.99 1.35
C GLU A 106 -4.98 16.42 1.56
N LEU A 107 -5.08 15.18 2.03
CA LEU A 107 -6.37 14.56 2.33
C LEU A 107 -7.12 15.31 3.43
N ALA A 108 -6.42 15.73 4.47
CA ALA A 108 -7.00 16.50 5.57
C ALA A 108 -7.46 17.90 5.12
N ASP A 109 -6.64 18.61 4.35
CA ASP A 109 -6.94 19.94 3.84
C ASP A 109 -8.16 19.92 2.88
N ASN A 110 -8.38 18.82 2.17
CA ASN A 110 -9.54 18.63 1.30
C ASN A 110 -10.73 17.93 2.00
N ASP A 111 -10.71 17.78 3.32
CA ASP A 111 -11.75 17.15 4.15
C ASP A 111 -12.09 15.70 3.71
N ILE A 112 -11.11 14.97 3.23
CA ILE A 112 -11.25 13.57 2.87
C ILE A 112 -11.15 12.72 4.13
N ARG A 113 -12.26 12.07 4.49
CA ARG A 113 -12.42 11.37 5.78
C ARG A 113 -12.49 9.85 5.66
N GLU A 114 -12.57 9.32 4.44
CA GLU A 114 -12.65 7.87 4.20
C GLU A 114 -11.53 7.44 3.26
N ILE A 115 -10.69 6.52 3.74
CA ILE A 115 -9.50 6.02 3.06
C ILE A 115 -9.58 4.51 2.97
N HIS A 116 -9.60 3.98 1.76
CA HIS A 116 -9.51 2.56 1.46
C HIS A 116 -8.05 2.18 1.24
N VAL A 117 -7.63 1.02 1.75
CA VAL A 117 -6.25 0.55 1.63
C VAL A 117 -6.26 -0.89 1.13
N VAL A 118 -5.46 -1.16 0.10
CA VAL A 118 -5.26 -2.48 -0.52
C VAL A 118 -3.77 -2.68 -0.83
N GLY A 119 -3.34 -3.91 -1.09
CA GLY A 119 -1.95 -4.22 -1.49
C GLY A 119 -1.14 -4.92 -0.40
N VAL A 120 0.18 -4.76 -0.43
CA VAL A 120 1.14 -5.60 0.33
C VAL A 120 2.30 -4.78 0.92
N CYS A 121 3.09 -5.27 1.91
CA CYS A 121 2.75 -6.39 2.78
C CYS A 121 1.95 -5.88 3.98
N LEU A 122 0.98 -6.66 4.41
CA LEU A 122 -0.02 -6.22 5.40
C LEU A 122 0.59 -5.83 6.74
N HIS A 123 1.57 -6.62 7.25
CA HIS A 123 2.20 -6.32 8.56
C HIS A 123 3.35 -5.30 8.49
N ILE A 124 3.75 -4.88 7.30
CA ILE A 124 4.85 -3.93 7.08
C ILE A 124 4.28 -2.63 6.47
N CYS A 125 4.33 -2.50 5.15
CA CYS A 125 4.01 -1.25 4.46
C CYS A 125 2.55 -0.82 4.65
N VAL A 126 1.59 -1.75 4.56
CA VAL A 126 0.17 -1.43 4.79
C VAL A 126 -0.04 -0.93 6.22
N HIS A 127 0.47 -1.68 7.23
CA HIS A 127 0.37 -1.29 8.63
C HIS A 127 1.00 0.08 8.89
N ASP A 128 2.23 0.32 8.40
CA ASP A 128 2.97 1.54 8.71
C ASP A 128 2.41 2.77 7.99
N ILE A 129 1.88 2.62 6.77
CA ILE A 129 1.16 3.68 6.08
C ILE A 129 -0.10 4.06 6.85
N VAL A 130 -0.93 3.08 7.25
CA VAL A 130 -2.13 3.32 8.06
C VAL A 130 -1.79 3.99 9.39
N SER A 131 -0.78 3.46 10.09
CA SER A 131 -0.30 4.03 11.36
C SER A 131 0.16 5.48 11.19
N THR A 132 0.92 5.76 10.13
CA THR A 132 1.43 7.10 9.83
C THR A 132 0.29 8.08 9.58
N ILE A 133 -0.68 7.72 8.73
CA ILE A 133 -1.84 8.56 8.42
C ILE A 133 -2.62 8.88 9.68
N VAL A 134 -3.01 7.85 10.45
CA VAL A 134 -3.83 8.03 11.66
C VAL A 134 -3.12 8.89 12.71
N ASN A 135 -1.85 8.62 12.98
CA ASN A 135 -1.11 9.40 13.98
C ASN A 135 -0.88 10.84 13.51
N HIS A 136 -0.60 11.04 12.22
CA HIS A 136 -0.41 12.36 11.66
C HIS A 136 -1.70 13.21 11.70
N THR A 137 -2.80 12.68 11.20
CA THR A 137 -4.08 13.40 11.19
C THR A 137 -4.59 13.67 12.60
N LYS A 138 -4.40 12.75 13.55
CA LYS A 138 -4.74 12.98 14.95
C LYS A 138 -3.92 14.12 15.57
N ASN A 139 -2.62 14.17 15.32
CA ASN A 139 -1.73 15.15 15.93
C ASN A 139 -1.86 16.56 15.33
N PHE A 140 -2.07 16.65 14.03
CA PHE A 140 -2.00 17.93 13.32
C PHE A 140 -3.35 18.45 12.80
N HIS A 141 -4.34 17.57 12.68
CA HIS A 141 -5.67 17.92 12.16
C HIS A 141 -6.82 17.53 13.12
N GLU A 142 -6.51 17.02 14.29
CA GLU A 142 -7.45 16.72 15.39
C GLU A 142 -8.59 15.76 15.02
N TYR A 143 -8.35 14.82 14.06
CA TYR A 143 -9.30 13.78 13.73
C TYR A 143 -8.62 12.45 13.39
N ILE A 144 -9.39 11.37 13.37
CA ILE A 144 -8.97 10.07 12.86
C ILE A 144 -9.84 9.75 11.63
N PRO A 145 -9.25 9.55 10.44
CA PRO A 145 -10.01 9.17 9.26
C PRO A 145 -10.60 7.77 9.42
N LYS A 146 -11.73 7.52 8.77
CA LYS A 146 -12.24 6.18 8.60
C LYS A 146 -11.31 5.43 7.64
N ILE A 147 -10.63 4.40 8.13
CA ILE A 147 -9.80 3.52 7.31
C ILE A 147 -10.55 2.22 7.05
N VAL A 148 -10.60 1.82 5.77
CA VAL A 148 -11.22 0.57 5.32
C VAL A 148 -10.14 -0.28 4.65
N ILE A 149 -9.87 -1.47 5.18
CA ILE A 149 -9.00 -2.47 4.56
C ILE A 149 -9.88 -3.56 3.93
N HIS A 150 -9.66 -3.82 2.64
CA HIS A 150 -10.35 -4.89 1.92
C HIS A 150 -9.59 -6.21 2.12
N ARG A 151 -10.18 -7.13 2.90
CA ARG A 151 -9.49 -8.36 3.34
C ARG A 151 -8.97 -9.20 2.18
N ASP A 152 -9.74 -9.31 1.11
CA ASP A 152 -9.40 -10.12 -0.07
C ASP A 152 -8.46 -9.39 -1.05
N LEU A 153 -8.07 -8.14 -0.74
CA LEU A 153 -7.20 -7.31 -1.56
C LEU A 153 -5.92 -6.89 -0.82
N VAL A 154 -5.63 -7.52 0.32
CA VAL A 154 -4.37 -7.37 1.06
C VAL A 154 -3.77 -8.73 1.33
N ASP A 155 -2.44 -8.80 1.35
CA ASP A 155 -1.75 -10.07 1.55
C ASP A 155 -0.39 -9.87 2.23
N ASP A 156 0.24 -10.98 2.60
CA ASP A 156 1.49 -10.98 3.36
C ASP A 156 2.29 -12.26 3.13
N PHE A 157 3.63 -12.17 3.12
CA PHE A 157 4.50 -13.35 3.09
C PHE A 157 4.53 -14.10 4.44
N ASN A 158 4.04 -13.48 5.51
CA ASN A 158 3.84 -14.09 6.82
C ASN A 158 2.37 -13.92 7.26
N PRO A 159 1.48 -14.88 6.93
CA PRO A 159 0.05 -14.76 7.22
C PRO A 159 -0.29 -14.52 8.69
N GLU A 160 0.49 -15.11 9.62
CA GLU A 160 0.26 -14.93 11.06
C GLU A 160 0.53 -13.47 11.50
N MET A 161 1.62 -12.88 11.01
CA MET A 161 1.94 -11.48 11.27
C MET A 161 0.95 -10.54 10.58
N GLY A 162 0.49 -10.89 9.38
CA GLY A 162 -0.55 -10.15 8.67
C GLY A 162 -1.86 -10.10 9.47
N GLU A 163 -2.34 -11.23 9.98
CA GLU A 163 -3.54 -11.29 10.83
C GLU A 163 -3.35 -10.53 12.15
N PHE A 164 -2.16 -10.60 12.74
CA PHE A 164 -1.84 -9.82 13.94
C PHE A 164 -1.90 -8.31 13.64
N ALA A 165 -1.34 -7.87 12.53
CA ALA A 165 -1.37 -6.47 12.12
C ALA A 165 -2.79 -5.95 11.87
N LEU A 166 -3.66 -6.75 11.21
CA LEU A 166 -5.08 -6.40 11.05
C LEU A 166 -5.77 -6.20 12.39
N LYS A 167 -5.64 -7.15 13.30
CA LYS A 167 -6.24 -7.06 14.65
C LYS A 167 -5.70 -5.86 15.41
N ARG A 168 -4.40 -5.57 15.28
CA ARG A 168 -3.78 -4.40 15.89
C ARG A 168 -4.38 -3.10 15.35
N MET A 169 -4.50 -2.96 14.03
CA MET A 169 -5.08 -1.79 13.40
C MET A 169 -6.55 -1.59 13.77
N GLN A 170 -7.34 -2.66 13.80
CA GLN A 170 -8.73 -2.61 14.27
C GLN A 170 -8.81 -2.10 15.72
N ASN A 171 -8.01 -2.66 16.62
CA ASN A 171 -8.05 -2.32 18.04
C ASN A 171 -7.54 -0.92 18.38
N LEU A 172 -6.48 -0.46 17.70
CA LEU A 172 -5.82 0.81 18.02
C LEU A 172 -6.37 1.99 17.22
N TYR A 173 -6.74 1.76 15.97
CA TYR A 173 -7.08 2.82 15.01
C TYR A 173 -8.55 2.76 14.56
N GLY A 174 -9.31 1.74 14.97
CA GLY A 174 -10.69 1.57 14.56
C GLY A 174 -10.85 1.23 13.07
N VAL A 175 -9.85 0.56 12.48
CA VAL A 175 -9.88 0.15 11.07
C VAL A 175 -11.04 -0.79 10.82
N GLU A 176 -11.84 -0.52 9.81
CA GLU A 176 -12.84 -1.44 9.27
C GLU A 176 -12.17 -2.45 8.33
N VAL A 177 -12.45 -3.73 8.52
CA VAL A 177 -12.01 -4.81 7.61
C VAL A 177 -13.26 -5.37 6.93
N VAL A 178 -13.31 -5.32 5.61
CA VAL A 178 -14.45 -5.72 4.78
C VAL A 178 -14.05 -6.80 3.78
#